data_57d3c64ed589a5da88cd21c47bef054e
#
_entry.id   57d3c64ed589a5da88cd21c47bef054e
#
_cell.length_a   1.000
_cell.length_b   1.000
_cell.length_c   1.000
_cell.angle_alpha   90.00
_cell.angle_beta   90.00
_cell.angle_gamma   90.00
#
_symmetry.space_group_name_H-M   'P 1'
#
loop_
_entity.id
_entity.type
_entity.pdbx_description
1 polymer ?
#
loop_
_entity_poly.entity_id
_entity_poly.type
_entity_poly.pdbx_seq_one_letter_code
_entity_poly.pdbx_strand_id
1 'polypeptide(L)'
;MSYHIVSIDAANCSLSCRDGQLTCKSAEGEKKLPLEDVASIIITSWSAQIHSELFLQAAKHGVALIICEAFKPVSLVLPANRSTDTLLSRALLALPPRTTAQLWQKTVDAKCANQLSLAEQIAPQDARLAALRTTALGRKPHKEAICAKAFWQIFGTATELKHPLTPALTPDGGEGASAATESTFTRTREGGGLNDLLNYGYAVLLSTVLQKLFGVGLDPTWGISHAPRERATPLAYDLMEPFRPCVDWRVFQWVTQHPDPKDWMVTKEYRRWVTGFPLERVEYLEFTLEIQGVIEGVVRGFRRAVLENKIGFYRPWTPGEGTWSA
;
A
#
# COMPACT_ATOMS: atom_id res chain seq x y z
N MET A 1 16.44 -11.85 8.42
CA MET A 1 15.16 -11.12 8.22
C MET A 1 15.01 -10.88 6.73
N SER A 2 13.87 -11.27 6.14
CA SER A 2 13.62 -11.15 4.70
C SER A 2 13.29 -9.70 4.33
N TYR A 3 14.04 -9.08 3.45
CA TYR A 3 13.89 -7.63 3.14
C TYR A 3 13.52 -7.38 1.68
N HIS A 4 13.83 -8.32 0.78
CA HIS A 4 13.67 -8.06 -0.66
C HIS A 4 12.25 -8.33 -1.13
N ILE A 5 11.64 -7.31 -1.73
CA ILE A 5 10.43 -7.47 -2.54
C ILE A 5 10.91 -7.64 -3.98
N VAL A 6 10.71 -8.85 -4.51
CA VAL A 6 11.18 -9.22 -5.86
C VAL A 6 10.07 -8.93 -6.86
N SER A 7 10.36 -8.10 -7.87
CA SER A 7 9.44 -7.83 -8.98
C SER A 7 9.87 -8.58 -10.24
N ILE A 8 8.95 -9.33 -10.81
CA ILE A 8 9.14 -10.11 -12.03
C ILE A 8 8.28 -9.52 -13.14
N ASP A 9 8.94 -8.87 -14.08
CA ASP A 9 8.31 -8.19 -15.22
C ASP A 9 8.85 -8.64 -16.58
N ALA A 10 9.98 -9.37 -16.59
CA ALA A 10 10.62 -9.83 -17.81
C ALA A 10 9.70 -10.79 -18.59
N ALA A 11 9.49 -10.49 -19.88
CA ALA A 11 8.76 -11.40 -20.76
C ALA A 11 9.52 -12.71 -20.94
N ASN A 12 8.78 -13.82 -21.02
CA ASN A 12 9.31 -15.15 -21.26
C ASN A 12 10.43 -15.56 -20.27
N CYS A 13 10.35 -15.08 -19.04
CA CYS A 13 11.28 -15.49 -17.99
C CYS A 13 10.87 -16.83 -17.36
N SER A 14 11.84 -17.54 -16.81
CA SER A 14 11.64 -18.78 -16.05
C SER A 14 12.06 -18.54 -14.58
N LEU A 15 11.15 -18.87 -13.66
CA LEU A 15 11.35 -18.76 -12.23
C LEU A 15 11.47 -20.14 -11.61
N SER A 16 12.53 -20.37 -10.87
CA SER A 16 12.77 -21.63 -10.16
C SER A 16 13.40 -21.37 -8.80
N CYS A 17 13.39 -22.37 -7.94
CA CYS A 17 14.12 -22.33 -6.69
C CYS A 17 14.89 -23.65 -6.53
N ARG A 18 16.21 -23.56 -6.39
CA ARG A 18 17.09 -24.71 -6.09
C ARG A 18 18.07 -24.33 -5.01
N ASP A 19 18.30 -25.25 -4.06
CA ASP A 19 19.25 -25.05 -2.96
C ASP A 19 19.03 -23.73 -2.19
N GLY A 20 17.77 -23.37 -1.97
CA GLY A 20 17.39 -22.12 -1.29
C GLY A 20 17.59 -20.84 -2.12
N GLN A 21 17.96 -20.95 -3.39
CA GLN A 21 18.18 -19.81 -4.28
C GLN A 21 16.98 -19.63 -5.22
N LEU A 22 16.30 -18.48 -5.11
CA LEU A 22 15.38 -18.01 -6.16
C LEU A 22 16.20 -17.65 -7.40
N THR A 23 15.86 -18.27 -8.51
CA THR A 23 16.53 -18.04 -9.79
C THR A 23 15.53 -17.53 -10.81
N CYS A 24 15.86 -16.41 -11.46
CA CYS A 24 15.12 -15.86 -12.59
C CYS A 24 16.03 -15.90 -13.83
N LYS A 25 15.60 -16.63 -14.86
CA LYS A 25 16.27 -16.68 -16.18
C LYS A 25 15.42 -15.91 -17.18
N SER A 26 16.03 -14.96 -17.88
CA SER A 26 15.39 -14.16 -18.92
C SER A 26 16.36 -13.93 -20.08
N ALA A 27 15.92 -13.21 -21.12
CA ALA A 27 16.81 -12.78 -22.21
C ALA A 27 17.98 -11.90 -21.73
N GLU A 28 17.83 -11.20 -20.60
CA GLU A 28 18.89 -10.38 -19.99
C GLU A 28 19.92 -11.20 -19.19
N GLY A 29 19.72 -12.52 -19.07
CA GLY A 29 20.59 -13.42 -18.31
C GLY A 29 19.91 -14.06 -17.10
N GLU A 30 20.74 -14.60 -16.21
CA GLU A 30 20.31 -15.29 -14.98
C GLU A 30 20.61 -14.42 -13.75
N LYS A 31 19.61 -14.25 -12.89
CA LYS A 31 19.74 -13.57 -11.58
C LYS A 31 19.39 -14.55 -10.48
N LYS A 32 20.13 -14.50 -9.38
CA LYS A 32 19.92 -15.35 -8.21
C LYS A 32 19.82 -14.51 -6.94
N LEU A 33 18.97 -14.95 -6.02
CA LEU A 33 18.79 -14.33 -4.71
C LEU A 33 18.45 -15.43 -3.69
N PRO A 34 19.08 -15.44 -2.50
CA PRO A 34 18.66 -16.34 -1.43
C PRO A 34 17.19 -16.15 -1.10
N LEU A 35 16.40 -17.23 -1.10
CA LEU A 35 14.96 -17.14 -0.85
C LEU A 35 14.65 -16.70 0.59
N GLU A 36 15.54 -16.96 1.53
CA GLU A 36 15.43 -16.48 2.92
C GLU A 36 15.46 -14.95 3.05
N ASP A 37 16.07 -14.25 2.07
CA ASP A 37 16.11 -12.80 2.01
C ASP A 37 14.88 -12.21 1.31
N VAL A 38 14.02 -13.04 0.73
CA VAL A 38 12.84 -12.61 -0.02
C VAL A 38 11.64 -12.45 0.90
N ALA A 39 11.08 -11.25 0.95
CA ALA A 39 9.84 -10.95 1.67
C ALA A 39 8.60 -11.39 0.87
N SER A 40 8.60 -11.11 -0.43
CA SER A 40 7.52 -11.48 -1.34
C SER A 40 7.97 -11.40 -2.80
N ILE A 41 7.21 -12.05 -3.68
CA ILE A 41 7.45 -12.03 -5.13
C ILE A 41 6.21 -11.45 -5.81
N ILE A 42 6.37 -10.31 -6.50
CA ILE A 42 5.32 -9.65 -7.28
C ILE A 42 5.55 -9.98 -8.76
N ILE A 43 4.59 -10.63 -9.38
CA ILE A 43 4.67 -11.07 -10.77
C ILE A 43 3.74 -10.21 -11.61
N THR A 44 4.31 -9.42 -12.51
CA THR A 44 3.59 -8.59 -13.49
C THR A 44 3.77 -9.12 -14.92
N SER A 45 4.66 -10.08 -15.10
CA SER A 45 4.88 -10.74 -16.40
C SER A 45 3.82 -11.81 -16.66
N TRP A 46 3.11 -11.68 -17.77
CA TRP A 46 2.07 -12.64 -18.21
C TRP A 46 2.63 -13.90 -18.87
N SER A 47 3.90 -13.84 -19.29
CA SER A 47 4.60 -14.95 -19.94
C SER A 47 5.64 -15.62 -19.04
N ALA A 48 5.65 -15.31 -17.75
CA ALA A 48 6.54 -15.94 -16.79
C ALA A 48 6.17 -17.42 -16.59
N GLN A 49 7.17 -18.29 -16.72
CA GLN A 49 7.05 -19.72 -16.42
C GLN A 49 7.52 -19.94 -14.97
N ILE A 50 6.70 -20.58 -14.15
CA ILE A 50 7.00 -20.81 -12.74
C ILE A 50 7.14 -22.32 -12.50
N HIS A 51 8.31 -22.74 -12.06
CA HIS A 51 8.52 -24.12 -11.67
C HIS A 51 7.85 -24.40 -10.32
N SER A 52 7.18 -25.53 -10.17
CA SER A 52 6.44 -25.93 -8.98
C SER A 52 7.29 -25.96 -7.71
N GLU A 53 8.59 -26.24 -7.84
CA GLU A 53 9.54 -26.18 -6.72
C GLU A 53 9.58 -24.80 -6.05
N LEU A 54 9.40 -23.71 -6.81
CA LEU A 54 9.32 -22.36 -6.23
C LEU A 54 8.14 -22.23 -5.26
N PHE A 55 6.97 -22.76 -5.60
CA PHE A 55 5.81 -22.71 -4.69
C PHE A 55 6.07 -23.48 -3.38
N LEU A 56 6.72 -24.64 -3.51
CA LEU A 56 7.07 -25.46 -2.33
C LEU A 56 8.06 -24.73 -1.41
N GLN A 57 9.10 -24.16 -1.98
CA GLN A 57 10.13 -23.45 -1.19
C GLN A 57 9.59 -22.11 -0.67
N ALA A 58 8.83 -21.35 -1.46
CA ALA A 58 8.16 -20.16 -0.98
C ALA A 58 7.24 -20.45 0.21
N ALA A 59 6.49 -21.56 0.16
CA ALA A 59 5.65 -21.98 1.28
C ALA A 59 6.45 -22.25 2.56
N LYS A 60 7.63 -22.91 2.46
CA LYS A 60 8.51 -23.19 3.60
C LYS A 60 9.08 -21.92 4.24
N HIS A 61 9.39 -20.92 3.43
CA HIS A 61 9.96 -19.64 3.86
C HIS A 61 8.92 -18.56 4.16
N GLY A 62 7.61 -18.86 4.05
CA GLY A 62 6.53 -17.89 4.29
C GLY A 62 6.46 -16.77 3.25
N VAL A 63 7.02 -16.98 2.05
CA VAL A 63 7.05 -16.01 0.95
C VAL A 63 5.74 -16.08 0.18
N ALA A 64 5.02 -14.95 0.09
CA ALA A 64 3.82 -14.84 -0.71
C ALA A 64 4.17 -14.50 -2.17
N LEU A 65 3.46 -15.15 -3.13
CA LEU A 65 3.53 -14.76 -4.53
C LEU A 65 2.26 -13.98 -4.88
N ILE A 66 2.46 -12.79 -5.45
CA ILE A 66 1.38 -11.88 -5.83
C ILE A 66 1.40 -11.74 -7.34
N ILE A 67 0.33 -12.16 -8.00
CA ILE A 67 0.17 -12.02 -9.45
C ILE A 67 -0.68 -10.78 -9.71
N CYS A 68 -0.17 -9.87 -10.54
CA CYS A 68 -0.81 -8.61 -10.86
C CYS A 68 -1.27 -8.54 -12.31
N GLU A 69 -2.45 -7.97 -12.54
CA GLU A 69 -2.95 -7.50 -13.81
C GLU A 69 -3.05 -5.98 -13.76
N ALA A 70 -2.51 -5.28 -14.77
CA ALA A 70 -2.40 -3.81 -14.76
C ALA A 70 -1.91 -3.28 -13.39
N PHE A 71 -0.84 -3.89 -12.87
CA PHE A 71 -0.20 -3.60 -11.59
C PHE A 71 -1.09 -3.76 -10.34
N LYS A 72 -2.26 -4.33 -10.48
CA LYS A 72 -3.21 -4.60 -9.41
C LYS A 72 -3.19 -6.09 -9.06
N PRO A 73 -3.09 -6.45 -7.78
CA PRO A 73 -3.16 -7.84 -7.34
C PRO A 73 -4.47 -8.50 -7.76
N VAL A 74 -4.38 -9.58 -8.55
CA VAL A 74 -5.53 -10.37 -9.00
C VAL A 74 -5.49 -11.79 -8.46
N SER A 75 -4.29 -12.32 -8.16
CA SER A 75 -4.14 -13.64 -7.57
C SER A 75 -3.04 -13.64 -6.52
N LEU A 76 -3.24 -14.43 -5.48
CA LEU A 76 -2.33 -14.58 -4.36
C LEU A 76 -2.10 -16.07 -4.12
N VAL A 77 -0.83 -16.49 -4.16
CA VAL A 77 -0.44 -17.83 -3.75
C VAL A 77 0.13 -17.74 -2.35
N LEU A 78 -0.62 -18.25 -1.40
CA LEU A 78 -0.29 -18.22 0.02
C LEU A 78 0.26 -19.58 0.46
N PRO A 79 1.22 -19.61 1.42
CA PRO A 79 1.70 -20.86 1.99
C PRO A 79 0.56 -21.65 2.63
N ALA A 80 0.38 -22.91 2.22
CA ALA A 80 -0.66 -23.78 2.78
C ALA A 80 -0.39 -24.15 4.24
N ASN A 81 0.89 -24.28 4.59
CA ASN A 81 1.38 -24.60 5.93
C ASN A 81 1.80 -23.36 6.73
N ARG A 82 1.26 -22.18 6.35
CA ARG A 82 1.50 -20.98 7.15
C ARG A 82 1.10 -21.25 8.60
N SER A 83 1.91 -20.77 9.52
CA SER A 83 1.63 -20.88 10.95
C SER A 83 0.39 -20.05 11.27
N THR A 84 -0.78 -20.71 11.23
CA THR A 84 -2.04 -20.08 11.66
C THR A 84 -2.27 -20.50 13.10
N ASP A 85 -2.24 -19.55 14.00
CA ASP A 85 -2.64 -19.78 15.37
C ASP A 85 -4.18 -19.99 15.43
N THR A 86 -4.58 -21.25 15.63
CA THR A 86 -6.01 -21.61 15.67
C THR A 86 -6.74 -20.88 16.81
N LEU A 87 -6.08 -20.65 17.95
CA LEU A 87 -6.66 -19.88 19.04
C LEU A 87 -6.87 -18.43 18.65
N LEU A 88 -5.91 -17.85 17.94
CA LEU A 88 -6.01 -16.48 17.42
C LEU A 88 -7.10 -16.34 16.37
N SER A 89 -7.22 -17.30 15.45
CA SER A 89 -8.29 -17.31 14.44
C SER A 89 -9.68 -17.41 15.11
N ARG A 90 -9.83 -18.28 16.12
CA ARG A 90 -11.06 -18.38 16.91
C ARG A 90 -11.35 -17.10 17.69
N ALA A 91 -10.33 -16.49 18.31
CA ALA A 91 -10.47 -15.23 19.03
C ALA A 91 -10.93 -14.11 18.10
N LEU A 92 -10.35 -14.01 16.89
CA LEU A 92 -10.74 -13.03 15.89
C LEU A 92 -12.21 -13.19 15.46
N LEU A 93 -12.63 -14.42 15.18
CA LEU A 93 -14.01 -14.73 14.78
C LEU A 93 -15.03 -14.53 15.93
N ALA A 94 -14.58 -14.71 17.17
CA ALA A 94 -15.42 -14.54 18.36
C ALA A 94 -15.44 -13.10 18.88
N LEU A 95 -14.76 -12.16 18.24
CA LEU A 95 -14.80 -10.76 18.66
C LEU A 95 -16.24 -10.22 18.66
N PRO A 96 -16.66 -9.55 19.74
CA PRO A 96 -17.95 -8.88 19.76
C PRO A 96 -18.03 -7.85 18.60
N PRO A 97 -19.20 -7.71 17.93
CA PRO A 97 -19.38 -6.73 16.85
C PRO A 97 -18.96 -5.31 17.23
N ARG A 98 -19.19 -4.92 18.48
CA ARG A 98 -18.76 -3.62 19.02
C ARG A 98 -17.23 -3.48 19.01
N THR A 99 -16.51 -4.52 19.43
CA THR A 99 -15.04 -4.53 19.45
C THR A 99 -14.49 -4.45 18.03
N THR A 100 -15.05 -5.25 17.11
CA THR A 100 -14.68 -5.24 15.69
C THR A 100 -14.89 -3.85 15.07
N ALA A 101 -16.06 -3.24 15.32
CA ALA A 101 -16.35 -1.88 14.84
C ALA A 101 -15.39 -0.83 15.43
N GLN A 102 -14.98 -0.98 16.69
CA GLN A 102 -14.03 -0.06 17.33
C GLN A 102 -12.60 -0.23 16.76
N LEU A 103 -12.16 -1.45 16.47
CA LEU A 103 -10.88 -1.71 15.81
C LEU A 103 -10.88 -1.10 14.42
N TRP A 104 -11.95 -1.31 13.65
CA TRP A 104 -12.10 -0.67 12.33
C TRP A 104 -12.11 0.85 12.41
N GLN A 105 -12.85 1.42 13.37
CA GLN A 105 -12.88 2.87 13.56
C GLN A 105 -11.48 3.46 13.80
N LYS A 106 -10.63 2.78 14.59
CA LYS A 106 -9.24 3.21 14.80
C LYS A 106 -8.43 3.19 13.50
N THR A 107 -8.64 2.17 12.66
CA THR A 107 -8.00 2.09 11.33
C THR A 107 -8.41 3.27 10.45
N VAL A 108 -9.71 3.57 10.38
CA VAL A 108 -10.26 4.68 9.59
C VAL A 108 -9.79 6.03 10.12
N ASP A 109 -9.78 6.20 11.44
CA ASP A 109 -9.32 7.45 12.06
C ASP A 109 -7.85 7.72 11.72
N ALA A 110 -7.00 6.72 11.83
CA ALA A 110 -5.59 6.84 11.45
C ALA A 110 -5.42 7.12 9.95
N LYS A 111 -6.12 6.37 9.07
CA LYS A 111 -6.10 6.63 7.63
C LYS A 111 -6.46 8.08 7.30
N CYS A 112 -7.58 8.58 7.84
CA CYS A 112 -8.04 9.93 7.58
C CYS A 112 -7.07 10.99 8.11
N ALA A 113 -6.49 10.78 9.30
CA ALA A 113 -5.48 11.66 9.86
C ALA A 113 -4.22 11.70 8.98
N ASN A 114 -3.78 10.53 8.47
CA ASN A 114 -2.60 10.42 7.62
C ASN A 114 -2.84 11.06 6.25
N GLN A 115 -4.04 10.91 5.66
CA GLN A 115 -4.43 11.60 4.44
C GLN A 115 -4.45 13.12 4.62
N LEU A 116 -4.98 13.60 5.75
CA LEU A 116 -4.97 15.03 6.08
C LEU A 116 -3.53 15.55 6.18
N SER A 117 -2.69 14.90 6.98
CA SER A 117 -1.29 15.30 7.15
C SER A 117 -0.52 15.34 5.84
N LEU A 118 -0.71 14.34 4.97
CA LEU A 118 -0.10 14.35 3.63
C LEU A 118 -0.66 15.47 2.74
N ALA A 119 -1.97 15.70 2.76
CA ALA A 119 -2.60 16.77 1.98
C ALA A 119 -2.07 18.16 2.40
N GLU A 120 -1.89 18.39 3.70
CA GLU A 120 -1.29 19.62 4.25
C GLU A 120 0.14 19.83 3.79
N GLN A 121 0.92 18.75 3.62
CA GLN A 121 2.29 18.79 3.12
C GLN A 121 2.37 19.10 1.63
N ILE A 122 1.53 18.44 0.82
CA ILE A 122 1.63 18.56 -0.66
C ILE A 122 0.93 19.80 -1.22
N ALA A 123 -0.08 20.31 -0.54
CA ALA A 123 -0.89 21.44 -0.97
C ALA A 123 -1.34 22.33 0.20
N PRO A 124 -0.41 23.00 0.94
CA PRO A 124 -0.71 23.71 2.19
C PRO A 124 -1.68 24.88 2.03
N GLN A 125 -1.89 25.37 0.81
CA GLN A 125 -2.78 26.50 0.51
C GLN A 125 -4.12 26.07 -0.11
N ASP A 126 -4.39 24.75 -0.20
CA ASP A 126 -5.62 24.27 -0.80
C ASP A 126 -6.85 24.58 0.07
N ALA A 127 -7.84 25.26 -0.48
CA ALA A 127 -9.04 25.67 0.24
C ALA A 127 -9.86 24.47 0.81
N ARG A 128 -9.70 23.27 0.23
CA ARG A 128 -10.38 22.05 0.66
C ARG A 128 -9.82 21.46 1.96
N LEU A 129 -8.61 21.89 2.39
CA LEU A 129 -7.98 21.40 3.63
C LEU A 129 -8.83 21.64 4.88
N ALA A 130 -9.51 22.78 4.98
CA ALA A 130 -10.36 23.09 6.14
C ALA A 130 -11.52 22.08 6.29
N ALA A 131 -12.16 21.72 5.17
CA ALA A 131 -13.23 20.72 5.14
C ALA A 131 -12.69 19.30 5.42
N LEU A 132 -11.53 18.96 4.84
CA LEU A 132 -10.85 17.68 5.07
C LEU A 132 -10.47 17.55 6.54
N ARG A 133 -9.88 18.58 7.17
CA ARG A 133 -9.51 18.60 8.60
C ARG A 133 -10.73 18.40 9.50
N THR A 134 -11.81 19.13 9.24
CA THR A 134 -13.06 18.99 10.01
C THR A 134 -13.61 17.56 9.93
N THR A 135 -13.52 16.92 8.75
CA THR A 135 -13.99 15.54 8.58
C THR A 135 -13.02 14.55 9.21
N ALA A 136 -11.72 14.67 8.96
CA ALA A 136 -10.69 13.74 9.42
C ALA A 136 -10.60 13.68 10.95
N LEU A 137 -10.79 14.79 11.65
CA LEU A 137 -10.74 14.85 13.11
C LEU A 137 -12.12 14.67 13.75
N GLY A 138 -13.20 14.78 12.97
CA GLY A 138 -14.57 14.64 13.45
C GLY A 138 -15.08 13.21 13.53
N ARG A 139 -16.29 13.07 14.08
CA ARG A 139 -17.06 11.81 14.10
C ARG A 139 -18.26 11.95 13.16
N LYS A 140 -18.05 11.71 11.87
CA LYS A 140 -19.11 11.78 10.86
C LYS A 140 -19.43 10.41 10.29
N PRO A 141 -20.69 10.12 9.95
CA PRO A 141 -21.04 8.98 9.12
C PRO A 141 -20.26 9.05 7.79
N HIS A 142 -19.87 7.90 7.26
CA HIS A 142 -19.11 7.81 5.99
C HIS A 142 -17.83 8.63 5.94
N LYS A 143 -17.22 8.89 7.10
CA LYS A 143 -15.98 9.67 7.25
C LYS A 143 -14.90 9.26 6.25
N GLU A 144 -14.67 7.94 6.10
CA GLU A 144 -13.66 7.39 5.21
C GLU A 144 -13.86 7.83 3.76
N ALA A 145 -15.08 7.67 3.23
CA ALA A 145 -15.39 8.02 1.85
C ALA A 145 -15.26 9.53 1.59
N ILE A 146 -15.71 10.36 2.56
CA ILE A 146 -15.61 11.83 2.46
C ILE A 146 -14.14 12.27 2.48
N CYS A 147 -13.33 11.73 3.40
CA CYS A 147 -11.89 12.02 3.45
C CYS A 147 -11.19 11.58 2.17
N ALA A 148 -11.46 10.37 1.70
CA ALA A 148 -10.84 9.85 0.49
C ALA A 148 -11.17 10.72 -0.74
N LYS A 149 -12.43 11.14 -0.90
CA LYS A 149 -12.83 12.02 -2.00
C LYS A 149 -12.06 13.34 -1.96
N ALA A 150 -12.06 14.02 -0.82
CA ALA A 150 -11.38 15.31 -0.67
C ALA A 150 -9.87 15.15 -0.86
N PHE A 151 -9.26 14.12 -0.27
CA PHE A 151 -7.84 13.84 -0.42
C PHE A 151 -7.45 13.64 -1.89
N TRP A 152 -8.17 12.80 -2.65
CA TRP A 152 -7.85 12.54 -4.05
C TRP A 152 -8.03 13.76 -4.94
N GLN A 153 -8.97 14.65 -4.64
CA GLN A 153 -9.10 15.92 -5.33
C GLN A 153 -7.90 16.85 -5.06
N ILE A 154 -7.44 16.95 -3.80
CA ILE A 154 -6.25 17.72 -3.44
C ILE A 154 -5.01 17.11 -4.09
N PHE A 155 -4.83 15.79 -3.97
CA PHE A 155 -3.68 15.06 -4.52
C PHE A 155 -3.59 15.23 -6.03
N GLY A 156 -4.70 15.06 -6.76
CA GLY A 156 -4.77 15.26 -8.20
C GLY A 156 -4.39 16.67 -8.58
N THR A 157 -4.98 17.68 -7.95
CA THR A 157 -4.63 19.08 -8.22
C THR A 157 -3.16 19.37 -7.94
N ALA A 158 -2.60 18.85 -6.85
CA ALA A 158 -1.19 19.06 -6.49
C ALA A 158 -0.23 18.39 -7.49
N THR A 159 -0.60 17.27 -8.09
CA THR A 159 0.19 16.61 -9.14
C THR A 159 0.06 17.34 -10.48
N GLU A 160 -1.12 17.83 -10.85
CA GLU A 160 -1.37 18.55 -12.09
C GLU A 160 -0.77 19.97 -12.11
N LEU A 161 -0.81 20.70 -10.98
CA LEU A 161 -0.28 22.07 -10.89
C LEU A 161 1.24 22.15 -11.01
N LYS A 162 1.97 21.11 -10.68
CA LYS A 162 3.43 21.05 -10.89
C LYS A 162 3.82 20.85 -12.35
N HIS A 163 2.84 20.55 -13.19
CA HIS A 163 2.96 20.36 -14.62
C HIS A 163 1.92 21.21 -15.32
N PRO A 164 2.20 22.50 -15.60
CA PRO A 164 1.30 23.30 -16.39
C PRO A 164 1.14 22.60 -17.73
N LEU A 165 -0.02 22.02 -17.94
CA LEU A 165 -0.47 21.62 -19.25
C LEU A 165 -0.29 22.83 -20.16
N THR A 166 0.35 22.66 -21.31
CA THR A 166 0.47 23.67 -22.35
C THR A 166 -0.85 24.43 -22.43
N PRO A 167 -0.87 25.78 -22.35
CA PRO A 167 -2.13 26.51 -22.39
C PRO A 167 -2.87 26.08 -23.65
N ALA A 168 -4.07 25.55 -23.49
CA ALA A 168 -4.98 25.45 -24.61
C ALA A 168 -5.15 26.88 -25.12
N LEU A 169 -4.73 27.15 -26.37
CA LEU A 169 -4.95 28.39 -27.06
C LEU A 169 -6.45 28.62 -27.11
N THR A 170 -6.97 29.37 -26.15
CA THR A 170 -8.30 29.94 -26.29
C THR A 170 -8.15 31.16 -27.18
N PRO A 171 -8.87 31.25 -28.33
CA PRO A 171 -8.93 32.45 -29.09
C PRO A 171 -9.96 33.37 -28.39
N ASP A 172 -9.54 34.14 -27.43
CA ASP A 172 -10.04 35.43 -27.08
C ASP A 172 -9.48 35.88 -25.72
N GLY A 173 -8.84 37.06 -25.74
CA GLY A 173 -8.29 37.68 -24.57
C GLY A 173 -9.37 38.16 -23.61
N GLY A 174 -9.45 37.52 -22.46
CA GLY A 174 -10.24 37.95 -21.33
C GLY A 174 -9.48 37.55 -20.05
N GLU A 175 -8.89 38.54 -19.34
CA GLU A 175 -8.44 38.38 -17.97
C GLU A 175 -9.65 38.06 -17.10
N GLY A 176 -9.81 36.76 -16.79
CA GLY A 176 -10.86 36.25 -15.91
C GLY A 176 -10.22 35.50 -14.74
N ALA A 177 -10.61 35.90 -13.54
CA ALA A 177 -10.20 35.40 -12.24
C ALA A 177 -9.93 33.89 -12.21
N SER A 178 -8.83 33.50 -11.57
CA SER A 178 -8.44 32.15 -11.22
C SER A 178 -9.60 31.36 -10.56
N ALA A 179 -10.42 30.72 -11.39
CA ALA A 179 -11.26 29.62 -10.93
C ALA A 179 -10.33 28.47 -10.56
N ALA A 180 -10.41 27.96 -9.32
CA ALA A 180 -9.71 26.78 -8.90
C ALA A 180 -10.05 25.65 -9.89
N THR A 181 -9.07 25.25 -10.71
CA THR A 181 -9.23 24.22 -11.72
C THR A 181 -9.52 22.93 -10.97
N GLU A 182 -10.74 22.39 -11.10
CA GLU A 182 -11.05 21.07 -10.54
C GLU A 182 -10.13 20.03 -11.19
N SER A 183 -9.43 19.26 -10.37
CA SER A 183 -8.58 18.17 -10.86
C SER A 183 -9.42 17.18 -11.65
N THR A 184 -8.96 16.80 -12.83
CA THR A 184 -9.55 15.74 -13.64
C THR A 184 -9.19 14.35 -13.14
N PHE A 185 -8.24 14.25 -12.18
CA PHE A 185 -7.78 12.98 -11.65
C PHE A 185 -8.88 12.27 -10.87
N THR A 186 -9.17 11.04 -11.29
CA THR A 186 -10.06 10.12 -10.57
C THR A 186 -9.27 8.88 -10.16
N ARG A 187 -9.31 8.57 -8.87
CA ARG A 187 -8.72 7.32 -8.36
C ARG A 187 -9.54 6.13 -8.80
N THR A 188 -9.05 5.39 -9.80
CA THR A 188 -9.72 4.19 -10.34
C THR A 188 -8.85 2.95 -10.13
N ARG A 189 -9.50 1.77 -10.25
CA ARG A 189 -8.79 0.50 -10.26
C ARG A 189 -8.41 0.07 -11.68
N GLU A 190 -8.92 0.74 -12.69
CA GLU A 190 -8.77 0.35 -14.11
C GLU A 190 -7.38 0.66 -14.65
N GLY A 191 -6.57 1.41 -13.91
CA GLY A 191 -5.18 1.68 -14.28
C GLY A 191 -5.02 2.91 -15.18
N GLY A 192 -3.80 3.06 -15.71
CA GLY A 192 -3.36 4.18 -16.53
C GLY A 192 -2.63 5.27 -15.73
N GLY A 193 -1.44 5.64 -16.18
CA GLY A 193 -0.67 6.76 -15.64
C GLY A 193 -0.48 6.69 -14.12
N LEU A 194 -0.88 7.76 -13.43
CA LEU A 194 -0.79 7.87 -11.97
C LEU A 194 -1.48 6.72 -11.23
N ASN A 195 -2.58 6.16 -11.75
CA ASN A 195 -3.26 5.03 -11.14
C ASN A 195 -2.43 3.75 -11.18
N ASP A 196 -1.63 3.52 -12.21
CA ASP A 196 -0.74 2.36 -12.30
C ASP A 196 0.39 2.47 -11.28
N LEU A 197 0.98 3.65 -11.12
CA LEU A 197 1.99 3.91 -10.11
C LEU A 197 1.45 3.61 -8.70
N LEU A 198 0.27 4.13 -8.38
CA LEU A 198 -0.41 3.87 -7.10
C LEU A 198 -0.77 2.40 -6.91
N ASN A 199 -1.30 1.73 -7.94
CA ASN A 199 -1.69 0.32 -7.87
C ASN A 199 -0.48 -0.57 -7.55
N TYR A 200 0.64 -0.33 -8.24
CA TYR A 200 1.87 -1.08 -7.99
C TYR A 200 2.43 -0.80 -6.59
N GLY A 201 2.48 0.45 -6.16
CA GLY A 201 2.89 0.82 -4.80
C GLY A 201 2.02 0.14 -3.72
N TYR A 202 0.71 0.06 -3.93
CA TYR A 202 -0.17 -0.67 -3.02
C TYR A 202 0.01 -2.18 -3.07
N ALA A 203 0.44 -2.77 -4.19
CA ALA A 203 0.83 -4.17 -4.22
C ALA A 203 2.10 -4.43 -3.37
N VAL A 204 3.05 -3.51 -3.41
CA VAL A 204 4.25 -3.53 -2.53
C VAL A 204 3.84 -3.44 -1.05
N LEU A 205 2.97 -2.50 -0.69
CA LEU A 205 2.47 -2.36 0.68
C LEU A 205 1.72 -3.61 1.14
N LEU A 206 0.81 -4.15 0.30
CA LEU A 206 0.07 -5.37 0.60
C LEU A 206 1.01 -6.54 0.89
N SER A 207 2.07 -6.70 0.08
CA SER A 207 3.05 -7.76 0.26
C SER A 207 3.78 -7.67 1.60
N THR A 208 4.13 -6.45 2.01
CA THR A 208 4.77 -6.18 3.31
C THR A 208 3.84 -6.53 4.47
N VAL A 209 2.58 -6.11 4.40
CA VAL A 209 1.58 -6.42 5.44
C VAL A 209 1.33 -7.93 5.54
N LEU A 210 1.19 -8.63 4.40
CA LEU A 210 1.01 -10.09 4.37
C LEU A 210 2.17 -10.82 5.06
N GLN A 211 3.41 -10.43 4.78
CA GLN A 211 4.59 -11.01 5.43
C GLN A 211 4.50 -10.86 6.96
N LYS A 212 4.11 -9.68 7.45
CA LYS A 212 4.00 -9.43 8.90
C LYS A 212 2.84 -10.21 9.54
N LEU A 213 1.71 -10.35 8.83
CA LEU A 213 0.58 -11.18 9.28
C LEU A 213 1.02 -12.64 9.44
N PHE A 214 1.70 -13.21 8.44
CA PHE A 214 2.21 -14.58 8.52
C PHE A 214 3.22 -14.75 9.66
N GLY A 215 4.11 -13.77 9.85
CA GLY A 215 5.12 -13.78 10.91
C GLY A 215 4.54 -13.83 12.34
N VAL A 216 3.27 -13.42 12.53
CA VAL A 216 2.60 -13.46 13.84
C VAL A 216 1.46 -14.47 13.91
N GLY A 217 1.26 -15.29 12.88
CA GLY A 217 0.25 -16.34 12.84
C GLY A 217 -1.19 -15.83 12.61
N LEU A 218 -1.38 -14.60 12.13
CA LEU A 218 -2.67 -14.06 11.73
C LEU A 218 -3.07 -14.57 10.35
N ASP A 219 -4.28 -15.12 10.25
CA ASP A 219 -4.85 -15.50 8.97
C ASP A 219 -5.39 -14.26 8.23
N PRO A 220 -4.84 -13.91 7.05
CA PRO A 220 -5.25 -12.71 6.33
C PRO A 220 -6.65 -12.80 5.72
N THR A 221 -7.28 -13.99 5.71
CA THR A 221 -8.60 -14.24 5.08
C THR A 221 -9.78 -13.75 5.93
N TRP A 222 -9.57 -13.37 7.18
CA TRP A 222 -10.60 -12.90 8.10
C TRP A 222 -10.41 -11.42 8.43
N GLY A 223 -11.08 -10.54 7.67
CA GLY A 223 -11.05 -9.09 7.88
C GLY A 223 -11.94 -8.63 9.03
N ILE A 224 -11.73 -7.39 9.47
CA ILE A 224 -12.59 -6.70 10.43
C ILE A 224 -13.62 -5.78 9.75
N SER A 225 -13.41 -5.46 8.47
CA SER A 225 -14.31 -4.63 7.65
C SER A 225 -14.51 -5.19 6.26
N HIS A 226 -13.43 -5.44 5.51
CA HIS A 226 -13.55 -5.99 4.16
C HIS A 226 -14.09 -7.43 4.18
N ALA A 227 -15.01 -7.73 3.27
CA ALA A 227 -15.59 -9.08 3.16
C ALA A 227 -14.68 -10.02 2.35
N PRO A 228 -14.60 -11.33 2.70
CA PRO A 228 -13.78 -12.30 1.97
C PRO A 228 -14.13 -12.44 0.49
N ARG A 229 -15.40 -12.29 0.11
CA ARG A 229 -15.85 -12.33 -1.30
C ARG A 229 -15.38 -11.14 -2.13
N GLU A 230 -14.95 -10.05 -1.50
CA GLU A 230 -14.46 -8.84 -2.19
C GLU A 230 -12.95 -8.85 -2.33
N ARG A 231 -12.26 -9.51 -1.41
CA ARG A 231 -10.81 -9.58 -1.31
C ARG A 231 -10.36 -10.96 -0.84
N ALA A 232 -9.31 -11.49 -1.44
CA ALA A 232 -8.73 -12.76 -1.01
C ALA A 232 -8.07 -12.69 0.38
N THR A 233 -7.63 -11.51 0.79
CA THR A 233 -6.94 -11.28 2.07
C THR A 233 -7.46 -10.01 2.76
N PRO A 234 -8.75 -9.99 3.16
CA PRO A 234 -9.41 -8.80 3.69
C PRO A 234 -8.69 -8.19 4.90
N LEU A 235 -8.13 -8.98 5.82
CA LEU A 235 -7.41 -8.44 6.97
C LEU A 235 -6.15 -7.65 6.55
N ALA A 236 -5.45 -8.12 5.53
CA ALA A 236 -4.29 -7.37 5.02
C ALA A 236 -4.71 -6.02 4.43
N TYR A 237 -5.85 -5.99 3.72
CA TYR A 237 -6.43 -4.73 3.23
C TYR A 237 -6.88 -3.82 4.37
N ASP A 238 -7.47 -4.37 5.45
CA ASP A 238 -7.88 -3.59 6.62
C ASP A 238 -6.67 -2.95 7.31
N LEU A 239 -5.60 -3.71 7.54
CA LEU A 239 -4.44 -3.23 8.30
C LEU A 239 -3.47 -2.39 7.47
N MET A 240 -3.54 -2.43 6.13
CA MET A 240 -2.72 -1.56 5.29
C MET A 240 -3.28 -0.14 5.16
N GLU A 241 -4.56 0.10 5.48
CA GLU A 241 -5.21 1.39 5.25
C GLU A 241 -4.47 2.59 5.88
N PRO A 242 -3.96 2.54 7.12
CA PRO A 242 -3.19 3.64 7.71
C PRO A 242 -1.88 3.95 6.97
N PHE A 243 -1.33 2.98 6.23
CA PHE A 243 -0.05 3.10 5.54
C PHE A 243 -0.18 3.50 4.07
N ARG A 244 -1.40 3.55 3.52
CA ARG A 244 -1.61 3.99 2.12
C ARG A 244 -1.00 5.36 1.83
N PRO A 245 -1.13 6.38 2.70
CA PRO A 245 -0.49 7.68 2.48
C PRO A 245 1.04 7.64 2.36
N CYS A 246 1.72 6.63 2.91
CA CYS A 246 3.16 6.44 2.65
C CYS A 246 3.44 6.13 1.18
N VAL A 247 2.60 5.29 0.57
CA VAL A 247 2.68 5.00 -0.87
C VAL A 247 2.30 6.24 -1.68
N ASP A 248 1.25 6.95 -1.28
CA ASP A 248 0.79 8.17 -1.96
C ASP A 248 1.89 9.23 -1.96
N TRP A 249 2.57 9.43 -0.83
CA TRP A 249 3.73 10.30 -0.72
C TRP A 249 4.88 9.86 -1.64
N ARG A 250 5.19 8.57 -1.66
CA ARG A 250 6.26 8.03 -2.51
C ARG A 250 5.96 8.24 -4.00
N VAL A 251 4.71 8.06 -4.40
CA VAL A 251 4.26 8.33 -5.76
C VAL A 251 4.30 9.83 -6.06
N PHE A 252 3.88 10.68 -5.12
CA PHE A 252 3.95 12.14 -5.27
C PHE A 252 5.39 12.62 -5.50
N GLN A 253 6.35 12.10 -4.73
CA GLN A 253 7.77 12.41 -4.93
C GLN A 253 8.24 12.00 -6.33
N TRP A 254 7.83 10.81 -6.80
CA TRP A 254 8.17 10.32 -8.13
C TRP A 254 7.66 11.26 -9.23
N VAL A 255 6.37 11.55 -9.25
CA VAL A 255 5.77 12.40 -10.29
C VAL A 255 6.27 13.85 -10.22
N THR A 256 6.68 14.31 -9.05
CA THR A 256 7.34 15.62 -8.90
C THR A 256 8.72 15.66 -9.57
N GLN A 257 9.46 14.53 -9.55
CA GLN A 257 10.77 14.42 -10.22
C GLN A 257 10.63 14.11 -11.72
N HIS A 258 9.48 13.57 -12.14
CA HIS A 258 9.16 13.20 -13.52
C HIS A 258 7.94 13.96 -14.00
N PRO A 259 8.10 15.22 -14.39
CA PRO A 259 6.99 16.14 -14.63
C PRO A 259 6.14 15.83 -15.87
N ASP A 260 6.64 15.13 -16.87
CA ASP A 260 5.82 14.77 -18.02
C ASP A 260 4.91 13.58 -17.65
N PRO A 261 3.56 13.72 -17.74
CA PRO A 261 2.64 12.60 -17.51
C PRO A 261 2.89 11.37 -18.39
N LYS A 262 3.60 11.52 -19.51
CA LYS A 262 4.03 10.39 -20.37
C LYS A 262 5.01 9.48 -19.66
N ASP A 263 5.76 10.00 -18.67
CA ASP A 263 6.72 9.24 -17.86
C ASP A 263 6.07 8.51 -16.69
N TRP A 264 4.76 8.72 -16.46
CA TRP A 264 4.03 8.08 -15.37
C TRP A 264 3.67 6.64 -15.69
N MET A 265 4.70 5.85 -15.89
CA MET A 265 4.61 4.41 -16.18
C MET A 265 5.39 3.62 -15.13
N VAL A 266 4.96 2.37 -14.91
CA VAL A 266 5.65 1.45 -14.01
C VAL A 266 6.89 0.87 -14.70
N THR A 267 7.92 1.73 -14.81
CA THR A 267 9.23 1.37 -15.36
C THR A 267 10.06 0.56 -14.37
N LYS A 268 11.23 0.07 -14.79
CA LYS A 268 12.18 -0.63 -13.91
C LYS A 268 12.71 0.30 -12.81
N GLU A 269 12.94 1.57 -13.15
CA GLU A 269 13.39 2.62 -12.22
C GLU A 269 12.30 2.89 -11.17
N TYR A 270 11.06 3.09 -11.60
CA TYR A 270 9.93 3.29 -10.68
C TYR A 270 9.76 2.11 -9.73
N ARG A 271 9.81 0.87 -10.25
CA ARG A 271 9.71 -0.32 -9.40
C ARG A 271 10.82 -0.35 -8.34
N ARG A 272 12.06 -0.06 -8.72
CA ARG A 272 13.17 0.03 -7.77
C ARG A 272 12.95 1.14 -6.74
N TRP A 273 12.45 2.28 -7.18
CA TRP A 273 12.12 3.40 -6.33
C TRP A 273 11.06 3.04 -5.28
N VAL A 274 9.92 2.53 -5.72
CA VAL A 274 8.77 2.28 -4.84
C VAL A 274 8.95 1.06 -3.95
N THR A 275 9.70 0.04 -4.36
CA THR A 275 10.01 -1.11 -3.49
C THR A 275 10.92 -0.76 -2.33
N GLY A 276 11.56 0.39 -2.35
CA GLY A 276 12.39 0.91 -1.26
C GLY A 276 11.58 1.51 -0.10
N PHE A 277 10.32 1.92 -0.29
CA PHE A 277 9.56 2.63 0.73
C PHE A 277 9.40 1.89 2.07
N PRO A 278 9.31 0.56 2.15
CA PRO A 278 9.23 -0.14 3.44
C PRO A 278 10.46 0.03 4.34
N LEU A 279 11.58 0.44 3.76
CA LEU A 279 12.84 0.70 4.47
C LEU A 279 12.98 2.16 4.91
N GLU A 280 12.08 3.04 4.48
CA GLU A 280 12.07 4.43 4.95
C GLU A 280 11.74 4.51 6.43
N ARG A 281 12.34 5.49 7.09
CA ARG A 281 12.21 5.65 8.53
C ARG A 281 11.13 6.67 8.88
N VAL A 282 10.27 6.30 9.81
CA VAL A 282 9.20 7.14 10.34
C VAL A 282 9.13 7.02 11.86
N GLU A 283 8.52 8.00 12.51
CA GLU A 283 8.29 7.94 13.94
C GLU A 283 7.06 7.08 14.26
N TYR A 284 7.19 6.25 15.30
CA TYR A 284 6.11 5.45 15.85
C TYR A 284 6.36 5.19 17.34
N LEU A 285 5.43 5.60 18.21
CA LEU A 285 5.49 5.40 19.66
C LEU A 285 6.86 5.83 20.26
N GLU A 286 7.33 7.02 19.90
CA GLU A 286 8.61 7.62 20.37
C GLU A 286 9.89 6.96 19.78
N PHE A 287 9.74 6.02 18.83
CA PHE A 287 10.86 5.39 18.16
C PHE A 287 10.88 5.77 16.67
N THR A 288 12.09 5.94 16.13
CA THR A 288 12.31 6.07 14.69
C THR A 288 12.58 4.69 14.11
N LEU A 289 11.63 4.15 13.36
CA LEU A 289 11.65 2.79 12.83
C LEU A 289 11.46 2.81 11.30
N GLU A 290 11.93 1.76 10.65
CA GLU A 290 11.54 1.51 9.26
C GLU A 290 10.04 1.25 9.17
N ILE A 291 9.39 1.67 8.08
CA ILE A 291 7.94 1.48 7.86
C ILE A 291 7.56 0.00 8.03
N GLN A 292 8.37 -0.94 7.51
CA GLN A 292 8.12 -2.37 7.71
C GLN A 292 8.13 -2.79 9.18
N GLY A 293 8.96 -2.18 10.02
CA GLY A 293 9.01 -2.39 11.47
C GLY A 293 7.78 -1.80 12.16
N VAL A 294 7.32 -0.64 11.71
CA VAL A 294 6.07 -0.02 12.20
C VAL A 294 4.87 -0.89 11.85
N ILE A 295 4.79 -1.41 10.62
CA ILE A 295 3.74 -2.37 10.20
C ILE A 295 3.76 -3.58 11.11
N GLU A 296 4.94 -4.14 11.42
CA GLU A 296 5.06 -5.27 12.35
C GLU A 296 4.54 -4.90 13.75
N GLY A 297 4.90 -3.74 14.28
CA GLY A 297 4.42 -3.25 15.57
C GLY A 297 2.90 -3.12 15.62
N VAL A 298 2.30 -2.55 14.58
CA VAL A 298 0.85 -2.42 14.42
C VAL A 298 0.15 -3.78 14.37
N VAL A 299 0.70 -4.71 13.57
CA VAL A 299 0.16 -6.08 13.44
C VAL A 299 0.26 -6.86 14.75
N ARG A 300 1.37 -6.75 15.49
CA ARG A 300 1.53 -7.35 16.83
C ARG A 300 0.56 -6.73 17.84
N GLY A 301 0.37 -5.42 17.79
CA GLY A 301 -0.62 -4.72 18.62
C GLY A 301 -2.04 -5.18 18.32
N PHE A 302 -2.38 -5.35 17.03
CA PHE A 302 -3.68 -5.90 16.62
C PHE A 302 -3.87 -7.32 17.13
N ARG A 303 -2.88 -8.21 16.92
CA ARG A 303 -2.90 -9.59 17.46
C ARG A 303 -3.19 -9.61 18.96
N ARG A 304 -2.51 -8.76 19.72
CA ARG A 304 -2.71 -8.67 21.17
C ARG A 304 -4.09 -8.15 21.52
N ALA A 305 -4.59 -7.15 20.80
CA ALA A 305 -5.94 -6.61 21.00
C ALA A 305 -7.03 -7.67 20.80
N VAL A 306 -6.84 -8.56 19.80
CA VAL A 306 -7.75 -9.69 19.52
C VAL A 306 -7.70 -10.72 20.65
N LEU A 307 -6.50 -11.16 21.05
CA LEU A 307 -6.35 -12.21 22.09
C LEU A 307 -6.85 -11.76 23.46
N GLU A 308 -6.62 -10.52 23.83
CA GLU A 308 -7.01 -9.98 25.13
C GLU A 308 -8.39 -9.29 25.12
N ASN A 309 -9.03 -9.22 23.95
CA ASN A 309 -10.27 -8.45 23.72
C ASN A 309 -10.17 -7.01 24.27
N LYS A 310 -9.01 -6.37 24.04
CA LYS A 310 -8.70 -5.00 24.51
C LYS A 310 -8.21 -4.14 23.37
N ILE A 311 -9.06 -3.25 22.87
CA ILE A 311 -8.78 -2.36 21.74
C ILE A 311 -7.60 -1.40 21.97
N GLY A 312 -7.22 -1.13 23.23
CA GLY A 312 -6.12 -0.23 23.58
C GLY A 312 -4.75 -0.69 23.08
N PHE A 313 -4.56 -1.99 22.85
CA PHE A 313 -3.32 -2.53 22.31
C PHE A 313 -3.16 -2.30 20.80
N TYR A 314 -4.25 -2.13 20.06
CA TYR A 314 -4.20 -1.79 18.65
C TYR A 314 -3.99 -0.28 18.49
N ARG A 315 -2.82 0.08 18.02
CA ARG A 315 -2.38 1.47 17.79
C ARG A 315 -1.96 1.61 16.32
N PRO A 316 -2.90 1.91 15.41
CA PRO A 316 -2.56 2.21 14.01
C PRO A 316 -1.57 3.36 13.94
N TRP A 317 -0.68 3.32 12.95
CA TRP A 317 0.30 4.38 12.75
C TRP A 317 -0.36 5.69 12.32
N THR A 318 0.16 6.79 12.87
CA THR A 318 -0.10 8.16 12.41
C THR A 318 1.22 8.91 12.32
N PRO A 319 1.40 9.81 11.33
CA PRO A 319 2.64 10.55 11.17
C PRO A 319 2.88 11.52 12.33
N GLY A 320 4.15 11.66 12.70
CA GLY A 320 4.64 12.74 13.54
C GLY A 320 4.95 14.00 12.71
N GLU A 321 5.40 15.06 13.38
CA GLU A 321 5.89 16.26 12.71
C GLU A 321 7.08 15.92 11.80
N GLY A 322 7.10 16.45 10.58
CA GLY A 322 8.19 16.23 9.62
C GLY A 322 8.22 14.86 8.93
N THR A 323 7.22 13.99 9.14
CA THR A 323 7.18 12.65 8.49
C THR A 323 7.28 12.72 6.97
N TRP A 324 6.73 13.75 6.36
CA TRP A 324 6.71 13.95 4.90
C TRP A 324 7.83 14.88 4.40
N SER A 325 8.80 15.24 5.25
CA SER A 325 10.01 15.93 4.80
C SER A 325 10.91 14.95 4.06
N ALA A 326 11.30 15.31 2.83
CA ALA A 326 12.13 14.50 1.94
C ALA A 326 13.53 14.27 2.47
#